data_c061f63b8e6e9dc22cdf8f6acc58f1fc
#
_entry.id   c061f63b8e6e9dc22cdf8f6acc58f1fc
#
_cell.length_a   1.000
_cell.length_b   1.000
_cell.length_c   1.000
_cell.angle_alpha   90.00
_cell.angle_beta   90.00
_cell.angle_gamma   90.00
#
_symmetry.space_group_name_H-M   'P 1'
#
loop_
_entity.id
_entity.type
_entity.pdbx_description
1 polymer ?
#
loop_
_entity_poly.entity_id
_entity_poly.type
_entity_poly.pdbx_seq_one_letter_code
_entity_poly.pdbx_strand_id
1 'polypeptide(L)'
;SSDLVNESNVRVNRKMELVTVPESSGGNAMIGICYLVKEDADTVAKCIEELCENQRYDGAFWEEALYKKDRMIVLARVVHSADVVEINTYEQLREIDSNSNQLKTDAIQAICNALKAKPESVTDITVLKKGMTNRSFLFTCKGKKYIMRIPGEGTDRLINRRQEAAVYQVIDGKHVCDDIAYINPQNGYKITEFLEGARVCNPLNYEDVKKCMMRLHAFHDLKLKVNHEFDIFWQTEFYETLWDGMPSIYKDYEKTKANVLSLKPYID
;
A
#
# COMPACT_ATOMS: atom_id res chain seq x y z
N SER A 1 15.31 2.72 -0.76
CA SER A 1 15.38 3.55 -1.93
C SER A 1 14.06 3.53 -2.63
N SER A 2 13.28 4.47 -2.26
CA SER A 2 12.81 5.48 -3.05
C SER A 2 11.73 5.27 -4.04
N ASP A 3 10.62 5.60 -3.60
CA ASP A 3 9.57 5.97 -4.53
C ASP A 3 9.25 7.48 -4.37
N LEU A 4 10.29 8.30 -4.47
CA LEU A 4 10.15 9.65 -5.01
C LEU A 4 9.80 9.43 -6.47
N VAL A 5 8.58 8.99 -6.72
CA VAL A 5 8.02 8.87 -8.05
C VAL A 5 8.10 10.24 -8.67
N ASN A 6 8.43 10.32 -9.95
CA ASN A 6 8.40 11.51 -10.77
C ASN A 6 6.96 12.06 -10.84
N GLU A 7 6.50 12.63 -9.76
CA GLU A 7 5.16 13.20 -9.64
C GLU A 7 5.10 14.58 -10.29
N SER A 8 6.28 15.20 -10.54
CA SER A 8 6.37 16.53 -11.12
C SER A 8 7.12 16.52 -12.45
N ASN A 9 6.47 17.00 -13.49
CA ASN A 9 7.05 17.16 -14.84
C ASN A 9 7.91 18.42 -14.93
N VAL A 10 8.96 18.51 -14.10
CA VAL A 10 9.79 19.71 -13.98
C VAL A 10 11.27 19.38 -14.06
N ARG A 11 12.05 20.35 -14.53
CA ARG A 11 13.52 20.34 -14.48
C ARG A 11 14.05 21.69 -14.05
N VAL A 12 15.24 21.68 -13.51
CA VAL A 12 16.00 22.90 -13.22
C VAL A 12 16.92 23.19 -14.41
N ASN A 13 16.77 24.36 -15.01
CA ASN A 13 17.59 24.77 -16.11
C ASN A 13 18.95 25.34 -15.63
N ARG A 14 19.84 25.75 -16.57
CA ARG A 14 21.16 26.30 -16.24
C ARG A 14 21.13 27.59 -15.43
N LYS A 15 20.00 28.30 -15.41
CA LYS A 15 19.81 29.53 -14.63
C LYS A 15 19.20 29.25 -13.25
N MET A 16 19.09 27.98 -12.89
CA MET A 16 18.40 27.52 -11.66
C MET A 16 16.91 27.84 -11.66
N GLU A 17 16.29 28.03 -12.81
CA GLU A 17 14.86 28.24 -12.95
C GLU A 17 14.16 26.91 -13.13
N LEU A 18 13.00 26.77 -12.49
CA LEU A 18 12.12 25.62 -12.64
C LEU A 18 11.38 25.73 -13.97
N VAL A 19 11.47 24.69 -14.78
CA VAL A 19 10.82 24.61 -16.10
C VAL A 19 10.03 23.32 -16.23
N THR A 20 8.87 23.38 -16.87
CA THR A 20 8.06 22.19 -17.18
C THR A 20 8.68 21.40 -18.33
N VAL A 21 8.57 20.08 -18.25
CA VAL A 21 9.00 19.15 -19.30
C VAL A 21 7.84 18.19 -19.62
N PRO A 22 7.83 17.61 -20.84
CA PRO A 22 6.82 16.59 -21.17
C PRO A 22 6.91 15.39 -20.22
N GLU A 23 5.77 14.79 -19.89
CA GLU A 23 5.68 13.60 -19.02
C GLU A 23 6.63 12.47 -19.42
N SER A 24 6.84 12.27 -20.73
CA SER A 24 7.73 11.25 -21.27
C SER A 24 9.23 11.52 -21.03
N SER A 25 9.59 12.72 -20.56
CA SER A 25 11.01 13.15 -20.47
C SER A 25 11.67 12.80 -19.14
N GLY A 26 10.89 12.38 -18.15
CA GLY A 26 11.33 12.28 -16.76
C GLY A 26 11.79 13.65 -16.21
N GLY A 27 11.43 13.96 -14.98
CA GLY A 27 11.72 15.24 -14.34
C GLY A 27 12.49 15.06 -13.02
N ASN A 28 12.66 16.16 -12.32
CA ASN A 28 13.06 16.18 -10.93
C ASN A 28 11.82 16.03 -10.05
N ALA A 29 11.91 15.28 -8.96
CA ALA A 29 10.86 15.26 -7.95
C ALA A 29 10.89 16.55 -7.13
N MET A 30 9.73 17.13 -6.87
CA MET A 30 9.60 18.27 -5.97
C MET A 30 9.48 17.76 -4.53
N ILE A 31 10.16 18.42 -3.59
CA ILE A 31 10.10 18.06 -2.15
C ILE A 31 9.03 18.86 -1.39
N GLY A 32 8.21 19.67 -2.08
CA GLY A 32 7.10 20.41 -1.52
C GLY A 32 7.48 21.61 -0.64
N ILE A 33 8.74 22.07 -0.66
CA ILE A 33 9.20 23.24 0.10
C ILE A 33 9.38 24.41 -0.85
N CYS A 34 8.63 25.49 -0.62
CA CYS A 34 8.70 26.71 -1.42
C CYS A 34 8.73 27.94 -0.49
N TYR A 35 9.53 28.93 -0.87
CA TYR A 35 9.51 30.27 -0.25
C TYR A 35 8.93 31.25 -1.25
N LEU A 36 7.91 31.98 -0.87
CA LEU A 36 7.24 32.99 -1.68
C LEU A 36 7.25 34.33 -0.92
N VAL A 37 7.49 35.43 -1.61
CA VAL A 37 7.19 36.74 -1.08
C VAL A 37 5.67 36.94 -1.11
N LYS A 38 5.16 37.94 -0.36
CA LYS A 38 3.72 38.10 -0.18
C LYS A 38 2.96 38.27 -1.50
N GLU A 39 3.47 39.09 -2.41
CA GLU A 39 2.85 39.36 -3.71
C GLU A 39 2.75 38.08 -4.57
N ASP A 40 3.79 37.25 -4.54
CA ASP A 40 3.82 35.98 -5.25
C ASP A 40 2.89 34.96 -4.59
N ALA A 41 2.83 34.92 -3.27
CA ALA A 41 1.92 34.06 -2.53
C ALA A 41 0.45 34.39 -2.85
N ASP A 42 0.08 35.65 -2.90
CA ASP A 42 -1.27 36.10 -3.30
C ASP A 42 -1.60 35.69 -4.75
N THR A 43 -0.61 35.69 -5.62
CA THR A 43 -0.74 35.25 -7.01
C THR A 43 -0.93 33.72 -7.09
N VAL A 44 -0.14 32.96 -6.36
CA VAL A 44 -0.25 31.48 -6.30
C VAL A 44 -1.59 31.07 -5.72
N ALA A 45 -2.08 31.73 -4.65
CA ALA A 45 -3.38 31.46 -4.06
C ALA A 45 -4.51 31.59 -5.08
N LYS A 46 -4.55 32.69 -5.83
CA LYS A 46 -5.52 32.90 -6.90
C LYS A 46 -5.42 31.82 -7.99
N CYS A 47 -4.22 31.38 -8.32
CA CYS A 47 -4.03 30.32 -9.30
C CYS A 47 -4.56 28.99 -8.81
N ILE A 48 -4.36 28.66 -7.52
CA ILE A 48 -4.93 27.44 -6.92
C ILE A 48 -6.45 27.49 -6.97
N GLU A 49 -7.07 28.62 -6.61
CA GLU A 49 -8.53 28.78 -6.71
C GLU A 49 -9.03 28.52 -8.15
N GLU A 50 -8.38 29.12 -9.17
CA GLU A 50 -8.72 28.88 -10.57
C GLU A 50 -8.50 27.43 -11.03
N LEU A 51 -7.47 26.74 -10.51
CA LEU A 51 -7.22 25.33 -10.82
C LEU A 51 -8.30 24.43 -10.20
N CYS A 52 -8.75 24.73 -8.97
CA CYS A 52 -9.81 23.98 -8.29
C CYS A 52 -11.17 24.07 -8.99
N GLU A 53 -11.41 25.12 -9.79
CA GLU A 53 -12.64 25.25 -10.59
C GLU A 53 -12.63 24.39 -11.87
N ASN A 54 -11.51 23.78 -12.22
CA ASN A 54 -11.32 23.05 -13.47
C ASN A 54 -11.03 21.57 -13.22
N GLN A 55 -12.00 20.71 -13.50
CA GLN A 55 -11.93 19.25 -13.35
C GLN A 55 -10.69 18.59 -13.99
N ARG A 56 -10.07 19.22 -15.00
CA ARG A 56 -8.83 18.72 -15.60
C ARG A 56 -7.70 18.60 -14.59
N TYR A 57 -7.75 19.38 -13.51
CA TYR A 57 -6.72 19.43 -12.47
C TYR A 57 -7.14 18.70 -11.18
N ASP A 58 -8.22 17.90 -11.23
CA ASP A 58 -8.61 17.05 -10.13
C ASP A 58 -7.48 16.06 -9.82
N GLY A 59 -6.97 16.11 -8.59
CA GLY A 59 -5.81 15.31 -8.19
C GLY A 59 -4.44 15.90 -8.54
N ALA A 60 -4.37 17.09 -9.15
CA ALA A 60 -3.11 17.78 -9.36
C ALA A 60 -2.53 18.33 -8.04
N PHE A 61 -1.21 18.44 -7.97
CA PHE A 61 -0.54 19.03 -6.83
C PHE A 61 -0.57 20.58 -6.93
N TRP A 62 -0.46 21.26 -5.77
CA TRP A 62 -0.48 22.71 -5.70
C TRP A 62 0.62 23.40 -6.52
N GLU A 63 1.72 22.68 -6.78
CA GLU A 63 2.83 23.14 -7.61
C GLU A 63 2.42 23.50 -9.03
N GLU A 64 1.33 22.96 -9.56
CA GLU A 64 0.78 23.36 -10.84
C GLU A 64 0.48 24.87 -10.92
N ALA A 65 0.16 25.49 -9.79
CA ALA A 65 -0.05 26.93 -9.71
C ALA A 65 1.24 27.74 -9.95
N LEU A 66 2.42 27.15 -9.76
CA LEU A 66 3.71 27.80 -10.02
C LEU A 66 4.06 27.84 -11.50
N TYR A 67 3.51 26.93 -12.32
CA TYR A 67 3.88 26.74 -13.73
C TYR A 67 2.92 27.42 -14.69
N LYS A 68 1.86 28.01 -14.21
CA LYS A 68 0.87 28.65 -15.09
C LYS A 68 1.55 29.79 -15.86
N LYS A 69 1.52 29.64 -17.19
CA LYS A 69 2.21 30.48 -18.16
C LYS A 69 2.12 31.98 -17.83
N ASP A 70 3.25 32.67 -17.94
CA ASP A 70 3.44 34.12 -17.82
C ASP A 70 3.33 34.70 -16.37
N ARG A 71 3.54 33.92 -15.32
CA ARG A 71 3.29 34.44 -13.98
C ARG A 71 4.50 34.73 -13.13
N MET A 72 5.40 33.78 -12.97
CA MET A 72 6.59 34.04 -12.17
C MET A 72 7.75 33.14 -12.57
N ILE A 73 8.95 33.62 -12.30
CA ILE A 73 10.16 32.82 -12.40
C ILE A 73 10.39 32.18 -11.04
N VAL A 74 10.29 30.84 -11.01
CA VAL A 74 10.55 30.05 -9.81
C VAL A 74 12.00 29.58 -9.84
N LEU A 75 12.80 30.03 -8.88
CA LEU A 75 14.17 29.56 -8.70
C LEU A 75 14.15 28.28 -7.87
N ALA A 76 14.82 27.25 -8.33
CA ALA A 76 14.86 25.95 -7.67
C ALA A 76 16.28 25.62 -7.17
N ARG A 77 16.35 25.08 -5.96
CA ARG A 77 17.57 24.49 -5.42
C ARG A 77 17.51 22.98 -5.56
N VAL A 78 18.43 22.41 -6.29
CA VAL A 78 18.58 20.94 -6.38
C VAL A 78 19.24 20.46 -5.09
N VAL A 79 18.62 19.49 -4.44
CA VAL A 79 19.15 18.77 -3.27
C VAL A 79 19.46 17.33 -3.65
N HIS A 80 20.41 16.72 -2.96
CA HIS A 80 20.75 15.33 -3.21
C HIS A 80 19.68 14.41 -2.63
N SER A 81 19.34 13.32 -3.32
CA SER A 81 18.34 12.37 -2.87
C SER A 81 18.65 11.72 -1.50
N ALA A 82 19.93 11.66 -1.13
CA ALA A 82 20.35 11.17 0.18
C ALA A 82 20.06 12.15 1.33
N ASP A 83 19.81 13.43 1.03
CA ASP A 83 19.54 14.48 2.03
C ASP A 83 18.04 14.64 2.32
N VAL A 84 17.20 13.87 1.63
CA VAL A 84 15.74 13.99 1.70
C VAL A 84 15.13 12.62 1.89
N VAL A 85 14.22 12.52 2.86
CA VAL A 85 13.44 11.32 3.12
C VAL A 85 11.97 11.69 3.19
N GLU A 86 11.17 11.01 2.39
CA GLU A 86 9.72 11.12 2.47
C GLU A 86 9.18 10.22 3.58
N ILE A 87 8.38 10.79 4.47
CA ILE A 87 7.80 10.09 5.61
C ILE A 87 6.28 10.18 5.50
N ASN A 88 5.64 9.09 5.13
CA ASN A 88 4.18 8.99 5.00
C ASN A 88 3.52 8.23 6.16
N THR A 89 4.31 7.52 6.97
CA THR A 89 3.80 6.73 8.09
C THR A 89 4.69 6.87 9.32
N TYR A 90 4.12 6.58 10.50
CA TYR A 90 4.89 6.54 11.74
C TYR A 90 5.96 5.45 11.75
N GLU A 91 5.70 4.35 11.07
CA GLU A 91 6.66 3.25 10.93
C GLU A 91 7.90 3.71 10.16
N GLN A 92 7.72 4.47 9.08
CA GLN A 92 8.83 5.09 8.34
C GLN A 92 9.61 6.09 9.19
N LEU A 93 8.91 6.91 10.00
CA LEU A 93 9.57 7.83 10.91
C LEU A 93 10.42 7.09 11.95
N ARG A 94 9.93 5.98 12.50
CA ARG A 94 10.69 5.14 13.45
C ARG A 94 11.85 4.38 12.81
N GLU A 95 11.80 4.09 11.51
CA GLU A 95 12.93 3.53 10.77
C GLU A 95 14.12 4.50 10.74
N ILE A 96 13.81 5.80 10.69
CA ILE A 96 14.82 6.88 10.70
C ILE A 96 15.28 7.21 12.13
N ASP A 97 14.34 7.25 13.06
CA ASP A 97 14.57 7.50 14.48
C ASP A 97 14.05 6.33 15.33
N SER A 98 14.88 5.28 15.41
CA SER A 98 14.58 4.07 16.19
C SER A 98 14.43 4.34 17.71
N ASN A 99 14.91 5.48 18.18
CA ASN A 99 14.82 5.88 19.58
C ASN A 99 13.58 6.74 19.90
N SER A 100 12.77 7.06 18.90
CA SER A 100 11.55 7.83 19.09
C SER A 100 10.47 7.01 19.80
N ASN A 101 10.42 7.13 21.13
CA ASN A 101 9.45 6.47 21.99
C ASN A 101 8.08 7.18 22.05
N GLN A 102 7.94 8.30 21.35
CA GLN A 102 6.74 9.13 21.40
C GLN A 102 5.68 8.76 20.38
N LEU A 103 6.03 7.91 19.41
CA LEU A 103 5.14 7.52 18.32
C LEU A 103 4.24 6.35 18.75
N LYS A 104 3.16 6.67 19.41
CA LYS A 104 2.11 5.72 19.78
C LYS A 104 1.09 5.67 18.64
N THR A 105 1.20 4.68 17.78
CA THR A 105 0.15 4.36 16.79
C THR A 105 -0.72 3.22 17.29
N ASP A 106 -1.91 3.10 16.73
CA ASP A 106 -2.79 1.94 17.00
C ASP A 106 -2.09 0.61 16.71
N ALA A 107 -1.22 0.59 15.69
CA ALA A 107 -0.43 -0.59 15.34
C ALA A 107 0.58 -0.95 16.45
N ILE A 108 1.34 0.02 16.93
CA ILE A 108 2.27 -0.20 18.05
C ILE A 108 1.52 -0.60 19.32
N GLN A 109 0.39 0.03 19.60
CA GLN A 109 -0.45 -0.35 20.74
C GLN A 109 -0.98 -1.79 20.61
N ALA A 110 -1.40 -2.20 19.40
CA ALA A 110 -1.82 -3.57 19.13
C ALA A 110 -0.68 -4.58 19.36
N ILE A 111 0.54 -4.26 18.88
CA ILE A 111 1.74 -5.09 19.12
C ILE A 111 2.01 -5.21 20.62
N CYS A 112 2.02 -4.09 21.35
CA CYS A 112 2.28 -4.11 22.80
C CYS A 112 1.27 -4.95 23.56
N ASN A 113 -0.01 -4.85 23.22
CA ASN A 113 -1.08 -5.63 23.84
C ASN A 113 -0.95 -7.12 23.52
N ALA A 114 -0.75 -7.45 22.24
CA ALA A 114 -0.66 -8.84 21.77
C ALA A 114 0.56 -9.58 22.34
N LEU A 115 1.73 -8.93 22.30
CA LEU A 115 3.00 -9.55 22.74
C LEU A 115 3.33 -9.26 24.21
N LYS A 116 2.44 -8.56 24.94
CA LYS A 116 2.67 -8.13 26.33
C LYS A 116 4.04 -7.43 26.49
N ALA A 117 4.29 -6.47 25.62
CA ALA A 117 5.54 -5.74 25.51
C ALA A 117 5.33 -4.25 25.77
N LYS A 118 6.42 -3.53 26.04
CA LYS A 118 6.40 -2.06 26.09
C LYS A 118 6.76 -1.50 24.69
N PRO A 119 6.36 -0.28 24.35
CA PRO A 119 6.70 0.35 23.07
C PRO A 119 8.20 0.35 22.76
N GLU A 120 9.03 0.52 23.78
CA GLU A 120 10.51 0.55 23.66
C GLU A 120 11.10 -0.82 23.29
N SER A 121 10.34 -1.89 23.49
CA SER A 121 10.75 -3.26 23.12
C SER A 121 10.45 -3.59 21.65
N VAL A 122 9.78 -2.68 20.93
CA VAL A 122 9.48 -2.83 19.50
C VAL A 122 10.56 -2.09 18.74
N THR A 123 11.49 -2.80 18.11
CA THR A 123 12.68 -2.25 17.46
C THR A 123 12.83 -2.77 16.04
N ASP A 124 13.81 -2.27 15.30
CA ASP A 124 14.17 -2.72 13.95
C ASP A 124 12.96 -2.71 12.97
N ILE A 125 12.14 -1.68 13.07
CA ILE A 125 10.96 -1.55 12.22
C ILE A 125 11.42 -1.25 10.80
N THR A 126 11.06 -2.13 9.87
CA THR A 126 11.37 -2.01 8.44
C THR A 126 10.10 -2.18 7.62
N VAL A 127 9.75 -1.17 6.83
CA VAL A 127 8.55 -1.22 5.97
C VAL A 127 8.75 -2.25 4.87
N LEU A 128 7.81 -3.16 4.76
CA LEU A 128 7.78 -4.13 3.68
C LEU A 128 7.08 -3.52 2.45
N LYS A 129 7.34 -4.09 1.27
CA LYS A 129 6.73 -3.62 0.02
C LYS A 129 5.21 -3.54 0.17
N LYS A 130 4.61 -2.41 -0.20
CA LYS A 130 3.16 -2.21 -0.15
C LYS A 130 2.46 -3.23 -1.06
N GLY A 131 1.53 -3.99 -0.48
CA GLY A 131 0.53 -4.74 -1.25
C GLY A 131 -0.63 -3.82 -1.64
N MET A 132 -1.46 -4.25 -2.59
CA MET A 132 -2.66 -3.48 -3.01
C MET A 132 -3.65 -3.24 -1.87
N THR A 133 -3.80 -4.19 -0.97
CA THR A 133 -4.84 -4.18 0.07
C THR A 133 -4.31 -4.07 1.50
N ASN A 134 -2.99 -4.14 1.69
CA ASN A 134 -2.40 -4.14 3.01
C ASN A 134 -1.07 -3.38 3.03
N ARG A 135 -0.80 -2.73 4.15
CA ARG A 135 0.52 -2.23 4.52
C ARG A 135 1.12 -3.20 5.53
N SER A 136 2.40 -3.49 5.41
CA SER A 136 3.07 -4.40 6.34
C SER A 136 4.46 -3.90 6.69
N PHE A 137 4.88 -4.16 7.91
CA PHE A 137 6.25 -3.90 8.34
C PHE A 137 6.79 -5.05 9.18
N LEU A 138 8.07 -5.27 9.05
CA LEU A 138 8.87 -6.17 9.90
C LEU A 138 9.26 -5.43 11.17
N PHE A 139 9.30 -6.11 12.30
CA PHE A 139 9.82 -5.56 13.55
C PHE A 139 10.38 -6.67 14.44
N THR A 140 11.25 -6.26 15.37
CA THR A 140 11.80 -7.14 16.41
C THR A 140 11.11 -6.84 17.73
N CYS A 141 10.73 -7.88 18.47
CA CYS A 141 10.21 -7.76 19.83
C CYS A 141 10.66 -8.95 20.66
N LYS A 142 11.24 -8.70 21.83
CA LYS A 142 11.75 -9.74 22.74
C LYS A 142 12.68 -10.74 22.06
N GLY A 143 13.53 -10.28 21.16
CA GLY A 143 14.49 -11.10 20.43
C GLY A 143 13.94 -11.95 19.30
N LYS A 144 12.65 -11.85 18.98
CA LYS A 144 11.99 -12.48 17.83
C LYS A 144 11.57 -11.46 16.80
N LYS A 145 11.55 -11.85 15.53
CA LYS A 145 11.07 -11.04 14.42
C LYS A 145 9.61 -11.37 14.11
N TYR A 146 8.84 -10.35 13.78
CA TYR A 146 7.43 -10.44 13.47
C TYR A 146 7.08 -9.56 12.27
N ILE A 147 6.00 -9.89 11.60
CA ILE A 147 5.37 -9.02 10.59
C ILE A 147 4.05 -8.49 11.15
N MET A 148 3.91 -7.17 11.19
CA MET A 148 2.62 -6.51 11.41
C MET A 148 1.97 -6.21 10.08
N ARG A 149 0.71 -6.62 9.91
CA ARG A 149 -0.13 -6.28 8.76
C ARG A 149 -1.23 -5.32 9.18
N ILE A 150 -1.32 -4.20 8.48
CA ILE A 150 -2.36 -3.18 8.62
C ILE A 150 -3.18 -3.15 7.33
N PRO A 151 -4.51 -3.30 7.37
CA PRO A 151 -5.35 -3.12 6.19
C PRO A 151 -5.18 -1.74 5.57
N GLY A 152 -5.20 -1.67 4.24
CA GLY A 152 -5.23 -0.41 3.51
C GLY A 152 -6.60 0.26 3.63
N GLU A 153 -6.65 1.56 3.43
CA GLU A 153 -7.89 2.32 3.41
C GLU A 153 -8.86 1.80 2.34
N GLY A 154 -10.15 1.77 2.65
CA GLY A 154 -11.19 1.32 1.73
C GLY A 154 -11.27 -0.20 1.54
N THR A 155 -10.36 -0.99 2.10
CA THR A 155 -10.37 -2.46 1.93
C THR A 155 -11.43 -3.17 2.76
N ASP A 156 -12.07 -2.49 3.68
CA ASP A 156 -13.16 -3.07 4.52
C ASP A 156 -14.38 -3.48 3.70
N ARG A 157 -14.59 -2.83 2.54
CA ARG A 157 -15.62 -3.22 1.57
C ARG A 157 -15.25 -4.46 0.76
N LEU A 158 -13.93 -4.73 0.61
CA LEU A 158 -13.42 -5.82 -0.22
C LEU A 158 -13.22 -7.13 0.55
N ILE A 159 -12.87 -7.03 1.83
CA ILE A 159 -12.43 -8.18 2.63
C ILE A 159 -13.23 -8.26 3.92
N ASN A 160 -13.93 -9.37 4.12
CA ASN A 160 -14.62 -9.67 5.37
C ASN A 160 -13.60 -10.13 6.43
N ARG A 161 -13.20 -9.23 7.32
CA ARG A 161 -12.17 -9.48 8.34
C ARG A 161 -12.55 -10.53 9.37
N ARG A 162 -13.85 -10.71 9.63
CA ARG A 162 -14.34 -11.75 10.54
C ARG A 162 -14.20 -13.13 9.91
N GLN A 163 -14.54 -13.26 8.64
CA GLN A 163 -14.34 -14.51 7.89
C GLN A 163 -12.85 -14.84 7.76
N GLU A 164 -12.01 -13.84 7.44
CA GLU A 164 -10.57 -14.01 7.41
C GLU A 164 -10.04 -14.53 8.76
N ALA A 165 -10.44 -13.93 9.87
CA ALA A 165 -10.01 -14.37 11.20
C ALA A 165 -10.49 -15.80 11.53
N ALA A 166 -11.70 -16.17 11.11
CA ALA A 166 -12.23 -17.53 11.30
C ALA A 166 -11.43 -18.57 10.52
N VAL A 167 -10.97 -18.25 9.29
CA VAL A 167 -10.08 -19.13 8.54
C VAL A 167 -8.76 -19.32 9.29
N TYR A 168 -8.15 -18.24 9.77
CA TYR A 168 -6.89 -18.33 10.51
C TYR A 168 -7.03 -19.16 11.81
N GLN A 169 -8.16 -19.09 12.50
CA GLN A 169 -8.42 -19.96 13.67
C GLN A 169 -8.45 -21.45 13.31
N VAL A 170 -8.99 -21.80 12.14
CA VAL A 170 -9.08 -23.20 11.70
C VAL A 170 -7.73 -23.75 11.26
N ILE A 171 -6.87 -22.91 10.67
CA ILE A 171 -5.53 -23.32 10.18
C ILE A 171 -4.43 -23.15 11.22
N ASP A 172 -4.72 -22.55 12.36
CA ASP A 172 -3.75 -22.38 13.45
C ASP A 172 -3.17 -23.74 13.91
N GLY A 173 -1.86 -23.79 14.11
CA GLY A 173 -1.11 -25.01 14.48
C GLY A 173 -1.07 -26.10 13.40
N LYS A 174 -1.57 -25.86 12.16
CA LYS A 174 -1.52 -26.83 11.05
C LYS A 174 -0.26 -26.69 10.20
N HIS A 175 0.58 -25.72 10.46
CA HIS A 175 1.82 -25.43 9.71
C HIS A 175 1.60 -25.19 8.21
N VAL A 176 0.46 -24.59 7.86
CA VAL A 176 0.10 -24.21 6.49
C VAL A 176 0.34 -22.74 6.18
N CYS A 177 0.57 -21.96 7.21
CA CYS A 177 0.98 -20.55 7.13
C CYS A 177 1.96 -20.23 8.27
N ASP A 178 2.42 -18.98 8.33
CA ASP A 178 3.23 -18.43 9.43
C ASP A 178 2.43 -18.52 10.74
N ASP A 179 3.13 -18.74 11.85
CA ASP A 179 2.51 -18.79 13.17
C ASP A 179 1.89 -17.43 13.53
N ILE A 180 0.62 -17.45 13.93
CA ILE A 180 -0.15 -16.24 14.18
C ILE A 180 -0.05 -15.87 15.65
N ALA A 181 0.62 -14.75 15.92
CA ALA A 181 0.71 -14.19 17.27
C ALA A 181 -0.54 -13.38 17.65
N TYR A 182 -1.23 -12.78 16.66
CA TYR A 182 -2.42 -11.97 16.89
C TYR A 182 -3.21 -11.75 15.60
N ILE A 183 -4.53 -11.76 15.69
CA ILE A 183 -5.43 -11.31 14.65
C ILE A 183 -6.66 -10.63 15.27
N ASN A 184 -7.05 -9.48 14.73
CA ASN A 184 -8.23 -8.74 15.16
C ASN A 184 -9.30 -8.76 14.06
N PRO A 185 -10.45 -9.42 14.31
CA PRO A 185 -11.53 -9.54 13.34
C PRO A 185 -12.30 -8.23 13.09
N GLN A 186 -12.13 -7.20 13.93
CA GLN A 186 -12.80 -5.91 13.78
C GLN A 186 -12.05 -4.98 12.83
N ASN A 187 -10.73 -4.85 13.02
CA ASN A 187 -9.90 -3.92 12.24
C ASN A 187 -8.92 -4.61 11.27
N GLY A 188 -8.87 -5.95 11.28
CA GLY A 188 -8.02 -6.74 10.38
C GLY A 188 -6.52 -6.67 10.68
N TYR A 189 -6.10 -6.10 11.80
CA TYR A 189 -4.71 -6.13 12.23
C TYR A 189 -4.26 -7.56 12.48
N LYS A 190 -3.10 -7.93 11.94
CA LYS A 190 -2.53 -9.27 12.11
C LYS A 190 -1.03 -9.19 12.40
N ILE A 191 -0.58 -9.99 13.36
CA ILE A 191 0.84 -10.17 13.68
C ILE A 191 1.17 -11.64 13.48
N THR A 192 2.19 -11.91 12.66
CA THR A 192 2.72 -13.25 12.43
C THR A 192 4.19 -13.31 12.79
N GLU A 193 4.69 -14.49 13.18
CA GLU A 193 6.12 -14.70 13.35
C GLU A 193 6.80 -14.68 11.97
N PHE A 194 7.96 -14.03 11.89
CA PHE A 194 8.75 -13.99 10.66
C PHE A 194 9.46 -15.31 10.40
N LEU A 195 9.25 -15.87 9.21
CA LEU A 195 9.91 -17.12 8.79
C LEU A 195 11.33 -16.81 8.30
N GLU A 196 12.33 -17.05 9.13
CA GLU A 196 13.73 -16.87 8.73
C GLU A 196 14.12 -17.89 7.66
N GLY A 197 14.94 -17.45 6.70
CA GLY A 197 15.38 -18.28 5.58
C GLY A 197 14.33 -18.56 4.52
N ALA A 198 13.11 -18.07 4.67
CA ALA A 198 12.09 -18.16 3.63
C ALA A 198 12.47 -17.32 2.41
N ARG A 199 12.15 -17.81 1.22
CA ARG A 199 12.28 -17.09 -0.04
C ARG A 199 11.04 -17.24 -0.89
N VAL A 200 10.86 -16.33 -1.81
CA VAL A 200 9.78 -16.41 -2.80
C VAL A 200 10.03 -17.61 -3.73
N CYS A 201 8.95 -18.35 -4.04
CA CYS A 201 8.96 -19.39 -5.04
C CYS A 201 9.32 -18.82 -6.43
N ASN A 202 10.22 -19.46 -7.14
CA ASN A 202 10.49 -19.11 -8.53
C ASN A 202 9.49 -19.88 -9.46
N PRO A 203 8.53 -19.19 -10.09
CA PRO A 203 7.53 -19.84 -10.93
C PRO A 203 8.09 -20.49 -12.20
N LEU A 204 9.33 -20.17 -12.58
CA LEU A 204 10.03 -20.78 -13.69
C LEU A 204 10.89 -21.98 -13.28
N ASN A 205 10.98 -22.30 -12.00
CA ASN A 205 11.70 -23.45 -11.49
C ASN A 205 10.72 -24.60 -11.20
N TYR A 206 10.83 -25.69 -11.96
CA TYR A 206 9.95 -26.86 -11.84
C TYR A 206 9.92 -27.43 -10.41
N GLU A 207 11.06 -27.58 -9.74
CA GLU A 207 11.13 -28.14 -8.39
C GLU A 207 10.46 -27.23 -7.34
N ASP A 208 10.54 -25.92 -7.50
CA ASP A 208 9.85 -24.97 -6.63
C ASP A 208 8.33 -25.09 -6.81
N VAL A 209 7.87 -25.09 -8.07
CA VAL A 209 6.43 -25.24 -8.40
C VAL A 209 5.91 -26.58 -7.88
N LYS A 210 6.65 -27.67 -8.12
CA LYS A 210 6.30 -29.00 -7.61
C LYS A 210 6.13 -29.02 -6.10
N LYS A 211 7.06 -28.42 -5.35
CA LYS A 211 6.94 -28.32 -3.87
C LYS A 211 5.71 -27.51 -3.45
N CYS A 212 5.41 -26.41 -4.12
CA CYS A 212 4.22 -25.62 -3.84
C CYS A 212 2.94 -26.43 -4.09
N MET A 213 2.86 -27.15 -5.22
CA MET A 213 1.70 -27.97 -5.55
C MET A 213 1.52 -29.15 -4.57
N MET A 214 2.60 -29.80 -4.17
CA MET A 214 2.54 -30.84 -3.13
C MET A 214 2.04 -30.28 -1.80
N ARG A 215 2.46 -29.07 -1.43
CA ARG A 215 1.98 -28.40 -0.21
C ARG A 215 0.49 -28.05 -0.29
N LEU A 216 0.06 -27.55 -1.46
CA LEU A 216 -1.36 -27.25 -1.72
C LEU A 216 -2.21 -28.52 -1.65
N HIS A 217 -1.76 -29.62 -2.25
CA HIS A 217 -2.44 -30.92 -2.17
C HIS A 217 -2.57 -31.39 -0.70
N ALA A 218 -1.47 -31.35 0.06
CA ALA A 218 -1.50 -31.71 1.47
C ALA A 218 -2.44 -30.83 2.31
N PHE A 219 -2.57 -29.55 1.95
CA PHE A 219 -3.54 -28.63 2.57
C PHE A 219 -4.97 -29.07 2.26
N HIS A 220 -5.29 -29.40 1.01
CA HIS A 220 -6.62 -29.89 0.62
C HIS A 220 -6.98 -31.22 1.31
N ASP A 221 -6.02 -32.10 1.53
CA ASP A 221 -6.22 -33.37 2.23
C ASP A 221 -6.64 -33.19 3.70
N LEU A 222 -6.34 -32.04 4.31
CA LEU A 222 -6.82 -31.71 5.66
C LEU A 222 -8.35 -31.55 5.73
N LYS A 223 -9.02 -31.32 4.60
CA LYS A 223 -10.49 -31.15 4.47
C LYS A 223 -11.06 -30.19 5.51
N LEU A 224 -10.36 -29.11 5.77
CA LEU A 224 -10.75 -28.09 6.74
C LEU A 224 -12.04 -27.40 6.28
N LYS A 225 -12.87 -27.03 7.24
CA LYS A 225 -14.14 -26.35 6.98
C LYS A 225 -14.25 -25.10 7.86
N VAL A 226 -14.90 -24.08 7.32
CA VAL A 226 -15.30 -22.85 8.00
C VAL A 226 -16.81 -22.65 7.85
N ASN A 227 -17.42 -21.80 8.66
CA ASN A 227 -18.85 -21.52 8.63
C ASN A 227 -19.29 -20.49 7.58
N HIS A 228 -18.52 -20.38 6.50
CA HIS A 228 -18.84 -19.51 5.36
C HIS A 228 -18.26 -20.11 4.09
N GLU A 229 -18.84 -19.75 2.98
CA GLU A 229 -18.41 -20.18 1.66
C GLU A 229 -17.69 -19.03 0.94
N PHE A 230 -16.77 -19.37 0.06
CA PHE A 230 -16.17 -18.47 -0.90
C PHE A 230 -16.65 -18.88 -2.29
N ASP A 231 -17.68 -18.17 -2.78
CA ASP A 231 -18.17 -18.31 -4.14
C ASP A 231 -17.49 -17.25 -5.03
N ILE A 232 -16.62 -17.71 -5.93
CA ILE A 232 -15.87 -16.84 -6.83
C ILE A 232 -16.79 -16.10 -7.81
N PHE A 233 -17.92 -16.68 -8.20
CA PHE A 233 -18.88 -16.07 -9.12
C PHE A 233 -19.66 -14.97 -8.40
N TRP A 234 -20.16 -15.26 -7.21
CA TRP A 234 -20.77 -14.24 -6.37
C TRP A 234 -19.79 -13.08 -6.06
N GLN A 235 -18.52 -13.40 -5.83
CA GLN A 235 -17.50 -12.39 -5.56
C GLN A 235 -17.32 -11.44 -6.74
N THR A 236 -17.43 -11.94 -7.97
CA THR A 236 -17.38 -11.11 -9.19
C THR A 236 -18.56 -10.12 -9.23
N GLU A 237 -19.77 -10.60 -9.00
CA GLU A 237 -20.97 -9.76 -8.95
C GLU A 237 -20.89 -8.72 -7.80
N PHE A 238 -20.40 -9.14 -6.64
CA PHE A 238 -20.20 -8.26 -5.50
C PHE A 238 -19.23 -7.12 -5.84
N TYR A 239 -18.10 -7.39 -6.48
CA TYR A 239 -17.14 -6.36 -6.86
C TYR A 239 -17.70 -5.37 -7.86
N GLU A 240 -18.58 -5.78 -8.76
CA GLU A 240 -19.26 -4.87 -9.67
C GLU A 240 -20.16 -3.87 -8.93
N THR A 241 -20.79 -4.28 -7.81
CA THR A 241 -21.59 -3.34 -7.00
C THR A 241 -20.75 -2.21 -6.40
N LEU A 242 -19.43 -2.39 -6.33
CA LEU A 242 -18.51 -1.37 -5.80
C LEU A 242 -18.09 -0.33 -6.85
N TRP A 243 -18.50 -0.50 -8.12
CA TRP A 243 -18.15 0.42 -9.20
C TRP A 243 -19.04 1.68 -9.24
N ASP A 244 -20.00 1.80 -8.33
CA ASP A 244 -20.95 2.92 -8.26
C ASP A 244 -21.63 3.24 -9.62
N GLY A 245 -21.93 2.18 -10.41
CA GLY A 245 -22.56 2.27 -11.72
C GLY A 245 -21.64 2.68 -12.87
N MET A 246 -20.33 2.79 -12.63
CA MET A 246 -19.36 3.04 -13.70
C MET A 246 -19.20 1.80 -14.58
N PRO A 247 -19.23 1.93 -15.92
CA PRO A 247 -18.99 0.80 -16.80
C PRO A 247 -17.52 0.40 -16.81
N SER A 248 -17.25 -0.86 -17.16
CA SER A 248 -15.89 -1.32 -17.41
C SER A 248 -15.24 -0.56 -18.56
N ILE A 249 -13.96 -0.24 -18.45
CA ILE A 249 -13.16 0.34 -19.54
C ILE A 249 -12.88 -0.67 -20.68
N TYR A 250 -13.06 -1.96 -20.44
CA TYR A 250 -12.84 -3.03 -21.42
C TYR A 250 -14.10 -3.27 -22.23
N LYS A 251 -13.99 -3.13 -23.56
CA LYS A 251 -15.14 -3.25 -24.49
C LYS A 251 -15.74 -4.66 -24.55
N ASP A 252 -14.98 -5.67 -24.26
CA ASP A 252 -15.37 -7.08 -24.26
C ASP A 252 -15.73 -7.63 -22.88
N TYR A 253 -15.86 -6.76 -21.90
CA TYR A 253 -16.11 -7.14 -20.50
C TYR A 253 -17.31 -8.05 -20.34
N GLU A 254 -18.48 -7.64 -20.86
CA GLU A 254 -19.74 -8.39 -20.75
C GLU A 254 -19.64 -9.77 -21.41
N LYS A 255 -19.00 -9.86 -22.57
CA LYS A 255 -18.77 -11.13 -23.27
C LYS A 255 -17.86 -12.05 -22.44
N THR A 256 -16.78 -11.50 -21.92
CA THR A 256 -15.80 -12.25 -21.12
C THR A 256 -16.44 -12.72 -19.83
N LYS A 257 -17.20 -11.86 -19.13
CA LYS A 257 -17.97 -12.22 -17.94
C LYS A 257 -18.94 -13.35 -18.21
N ALA A 258 -19.75 -13.26 -19.28
CA ALA A 258 -20.69 -14.32 -19.64
C ALA A 258 -19.99 -15.66 -19.88
N ASN A 259 -18.82 -15.65 -20.54
CA ASN A 259 -18.01 -16.87 -20.74
C ASN A 259 -17.51 -17.45 -19.43
N VAL A 260 -17.05 -16.61 -18.49
CA VAL A 260 -16.62 -17.06 -17.16
C VAL A 260 -17.78 -17.65 -16.36
N LEU A 261 -18.93 -16.96 -16.32
CA LEU A 261 -20.13 -17.44 -15.61
C LEU A 261 -20.67 -18.76 -16.17
N SER A 262 -20.46 -19.04 -17.46
CA SER A 262 -20.86 -20.31 -18.07
C SER A 262 -20.09 -21.54 -17.54
N LEU A 263 -18.96 -21.31 -16.83
CA LEU A 263 -18.19 -22.37 -16.17
C LEU A 263 -18.76 -22.80 -14.81
N LYS A 264 -19.68 -22.00 -14.25
CA LYS A 264 -20.25 -22.29 -12.92
C LYS A 264 -20.76 -23.73 -12.75
N PRO A 265 -21.53 -24.31 -13.71
CA PRO A 265 -22.05 -25.69 -13.56
C PRO A 265 -20.97 -26.78 -13.55
N TYR A 266 -19.72 -26.45 -13.87
CA TYR A 266 -18.61 -27.40 -13.89
C TYR A 266 -17.71 -27.33 -12.66
N ILE A 267 -17.96 -26.35 -11.77
CA ILE A 267 -17.12 -26.06 -10.60
C ILE A 267 -17.87 -26.38 -9.30
N ASP A 268 -19.19 -26.27 -9.29
CA ASP A 268 -20.10 -26.60 -8.16
C ASP A 268 -20.19 -28.09 -7.85
#